data_a1951d63bc20dea75505a8b961ed1207
#
_entry.id   a1951d63bc20dea75505a8b961ed1207
#
_cell.length_a   1.000
_cell.length_b   1.000
_cell.length_c   1.000
_cell.angle_alpha   90.00
_cell.angle_beta   90.00
_cell.angle_gamma   90.00
#
_symmetry.space_group_name_H-M   'P 1'
#
loop_
_entity.id
_entity.type
_entity.pdbx_description
1 polymer ?
#
loop_
_entity_poly.entity_id
_entity_poly.type
_entity_poly.pdbx_seq_one_letter_code
_entity_poly.pdbx_strand_id
1 'polypeptide(L)'
;SNTDVDGNGDPFYSKIEGCPDSLVVWLKFHPGANNKNPQALVSAVITDGTFYQDPENTTYNNIAAKAYSNTIESNGEVWQRISLPFDYETYNANNVSPRALLVTISTCATPGGGSKSSSDPDVLYIDDFSLIYNSTINGISVCGKEIADFDPNTTAYEVEVEKTPVVSDFVCTKAREEQTVNVTIEDNVANILVMSEDLKSFTTYTINIKVKEDTGVDTINTSVDKAVTNTYGINGQLLPQGAKAPVVIRKYSDGTVKKSVR
;
A
#
# COMPACT_ATOMS: atom_id res chain seq x y z
N SER A 1 12.15 -19.60 -26.45
CA SER A 1 10.98 -18.74 -26.78
C SER A 1 11.42 -17.38 -27.27
N ASN A 2 10.62 -16.68 -28.01
CA ASN A 2 10.87 -15.30 -28.45
C ASN A 2 9.55 -14.53 -28.64
N THR A 3 9.65 -13.22 -28.86
CA THR A 3 8.48 -12.35 -29.11
C THR A 3 8.16 -12.24 -30.62
N ASP A 4 8.45 -13.25 -31.40
CA ASP A 4 8.11 -13.31 -32.80
C ASP A 4 6.65 -13.73 -33.00
N VAL A 5 6.27 -13.89 -34.27
CA VAL A 5 4.95 -14.38 -34.67
C VAL A 5 5.09 -15.73 -35.38
N ASP A 6 4.03 -16.50 -35.36
CA ASP A 6 3.95 -17.75 -36.14
C ASP A 6 3.71 -17.49 -37.64
N GLY A 7 3.57 -18.57 -38.43
CA GLY A 7 3.32 -18.48 -39.87
C GLY A 7 1.95 -17.84 -40.23
N ASN A 8 1.04 -17.66 -39.29
CA ASN A 8 -0.24 -16.98 -39.48
C ASN A 8 -0.21 -15.52 -39.00
N GLY A 9 0.89 -15.08 -38.39
CA GLY A 9 1.03 -13.76 -37.79
C GLY A 9 0.57 -13.67 -36.35
N ASP A 10 0.27 -14.80 -35.66
CA ASP A 10 -0.11 -14.83 -34.29
C ASP A 10 1.14 -14.76 -33.39
N PRO A 11 1.19 -13.83 -32.40
CA PRO A 11 2.37 -13.66 -31.56
C PRO A 11 2.58 -14.82 -30.59
N PHE A 12 3.85 -15.20 -30.37
CA PHE A 12 4.22 -16.16 -29.32
C PHE A 12 4.21 -15.55 -27.91
N TYR A 13 3.79 -14.31 -27.77
CA TYR A 13 3.66 -13.59 -26.49
C TYR A 13 2.23 -13.13 -26.25
N SER A 14 1.88 -12.89 -25.01
CA SER A 14 0.61 -12.28 -24.64
C SER A 14 0.75 -10.77 -24.52
N LYS A 15 -0.23 -10.01 -25.01
CA LYS A 15 -0.33 -8.58 -24.72
C LYS A 15 -0.78 -8.39 -23.29
N ILE A 16 -0.16 -7.45 -22.58
CA ILE A 16 -0.53 -7.06 -21.24
C ILE A 16 -0.71 -5.55 -21.17
N GLU A 17 -1.50 -5.12 -20.21
CA GLU A 17 -1.62 -3.74 -19.79
C GLU A 17 -1.14 -3.64 -18.35
N GLY A 18 -0.44 -2.53 -18.03
CA GLY A 18 0.04 -2.25 -16.69
C GLY A 18 1.25 -3.07 -16.22
N CYS A 19 1.47 -3.02 -14.91
CA CYS A 19 2.65 -3.54 -14.24
C CYS A 19 2.27 -4.61 -13.22
N PRO A 20 2.10 -5.90 -13.60
CA PRO A 20 1.82 -6.96 -12.64
C PRO A 20 2.97 -7.10 -11.64
N ASP A 21 2.64 -7.36 -10.37
CA ASP A 21 3.64 -7.52 -9.30
C ASP A 21 4.24 -8.92 -9.27
N SER A 22 3.46 -9.92 -9.61
CA SER A 22 3.94 -11.31 -9.63
C SER A 22 3.22 -12.16 -10.65
N LEU A 23 3.90 -13.24 -11.04
CA LEU A 23 3.35 -14.38 -11.74
C LEU A 23 3.01 -15.48 -10.74
N VAL A 24 1.83 -16.07 -10.88
CA VAL A 24 1.43 -17.27 -10.14
C VAL A 24 1.12 -18.37 -11.13
N VAL A 25 1.60 -19.57 -10.84
CA VAL A 25 1.29 -20.78 -11.61
C VAL A 25 1.23 -21.98 -10.67
N TRP A 26 0.26 -22.86 -10.88
CA TRP A 26 0.26 -24.17 -10.27
C TRP A 26 0.98 -25.13 -11.21
N LEU A 27 1.89 -25.92 -10.66
CA LEU A 27 2.59 -26.93 -11.42
C LEU A 27 2.76 -28.23 -10.63
N LYS A 28 2.89 -29.32 -11.39
CA LYS A 28 3.26 -30.63 -10.90
C LYS A 28 4.36 -31.17 -11.79
N PHE A 29 5.53 -31.46 -11.20
CA PHE A 29 6.74 -31.80 -11.93
C PHE A 29 7.28 -33.18 -11.59
N HIS A 30 7.51 -33.98 -12.60
CA HIS A 30 8.22 -35.26 -12.56
C HIS A 30 9.53 -35.14 -13.38
N PRO A 31 10.70 -35.13 -12.72
CA PRO A 31 11.97 -35.26 -13.43
C PRO A 31 12.21 -36.70 -13.85
N GLY A 32 12.38 -36.93 -15.14
CA GLY A 32 12.61 -38.25 -15.69
C GLY A 32 14.01 -38.79 -15.42
N ALA A 33 14.23 -40.06 -15.76
CA ALA A 33 15.48 -40.73 -15.53
C ALA A 33 16.64 -40.02 -16.24
N ASN A 34 17.78 -39.89 -15.55
CA ASN A 34 19.01 -39.27 -16.05
C ASN A 34 18.89 -37.78 -16.40
N ASN A 35 17.88 -37.06 -15.88
CA ASN A 35 17.87 -35.61 -15.91
C ASN A 35 19.06 -35.08 -15.11
N LYS A 36 19.91 -34.27 -15.76
CA LYS A 36 21.14 -33.74 -15.14
C LYS A 36 20.88 -32.55 -14.23
N ASN A 37 19.75 -31.85 -14.44
CA ASN A 37 19.33 -30.69 -13.67
C ASN A 37 17.83 -30.83 -13.38
N PRO A 38 17.46 -31.68 -12.38
CA PRO A 38 16.09 -32.13 -12.16
C PRO A 38 15.22 -31.05 -11.46
N GLN A 39 15.36 -29.82 -11.86
CA GLN A 39 14.53 -28.69 -11.47
C GLN A 39 13.80 -28.17 -12.72
N ALA A 40 12.54 -27.78 -12.54
CA ALA A 40 11.82 -27.07 -13.58
C ALA A 40 12.22 -25.59 -13.61
N LEU A 41 12.02 -24.98 -14.78
CA LEU A 41 12.28 -23.56 -14.99
C LEU A 41 10.97 -22.87 -15.35
N VAL A 42 10.73 -21.71 -14.75
CA VAL A 42 9.71 -20.74 -15.14
C VAL A 42 10.40 -19.39 -15.32
N SER A 43 10.24 -18.83 -16.51
CA SER A 43 10.72 -17.50 -16.88
C SER A 43 9.57 -16.71 -17.49
N ALA A 44 9.30 -15.54 -16.98
CA ALA A 44 8.32 -14.61 -17.52
C ALA A 44 8.98 -13.24 -17.70
N VAL A 45 9.00 -12.74 -18.93
CA VAL A 45 9.69 -11.51 -19.29
C VAL A 45 8.69 -10.52 -19.85
N ILE A 46 8.66 -9.34 -19.27
CA ILE A 46 7.83 -8.21 -19.70
C ILE A 46 8.68 -7.30 -20.58
N THR A 47 8.20 -7.03 -21.80
CA THR A 47 8.88 -6.18 -22.79
C THR A 47 7.94 -5.12 -23.36
N ASP A 48 8.45 -4.26 -24.22
CA ASP A 48 7.65 -3.28 -25.00
C ASP A 48 6.94 -3.88 -26.23
N GLY A 49 7.06 -5.19 -26.45
CA GLY A 49 6.50 -5.90 -27.59
C GLY A 49 7.43 -5.95 -28.82
N THR A 50 8.60 -5.33 -28.77
CA THR A 50 9.63 -5.53 -29.80
C THR A 50 10.36 -6.86 -29.58
N PHE A 51 11.19 -7.27 -30.55
CA PHE A 51 11.82 -8.60 -30.51
C PHE A 51 12.66 -8.81 -29.24
N TYR A 52 12.41 -9.93 -28.59
CA TYR A 52 13.16 -10.45 -27.45
C TYR A 52 13.22 -11.98 -27.54
N GLN A 53 14.31 -12.58 -27.09
CA GLN A 53 14.50 -14.03 -27.05
C GLN A 53 14.88 -14.51 -25.65
N ASP A 54 14.23 -15.59 -25.19
CA ASP A 54 14.54 -16.28 -23.94
C ASP A 54 14.91 -17.77 -24.19
N PRO A 55 16.08 -18.27 -23.80
CA PRO A 55 17.17 -17.55 -23.12
C PRO A 55 17.82 -16.48 -24.01
N GLU A 56 18.34 -15.44 -23.37
CA GLU A 56 18.99 -14.34 -24.06
C GLU A 56 20.25 -14.80 -24.82
N ASN A 57 20.36 -14.38 -26.06
CA ASN A 57 21.53 -14.62 -26.91
C ASN A 57 22.34 -13.35 -27.18
N THR A 58 21.88 -12.21 -26.71
CA THR A 58 22.52 -10.89 -26.77
C THR A 58 21.98 -10.02 -25.63
N THR A 59 22.44 -8.79 -25.51
CA THR A 59 21.87 -7.80 -24.56
C THR A 59 20.63 -7.18 -25.17
N TYR A 60 19.52 -7.19 -24.39
CA TYR A 60 18.25 -6.58 -24.75
C TYR A 60 17.96 -5.38 -23.83
N ASN A 61 17.56 -4.26 -24.41
CA ASN A 61 17.21 -3.02 -23.68
C ASN A 61 15.69 -2.77 -23.65
N ASN A 62 14.90 -3.69 -24.18
CA ASN A 62 13.45 -3.61 -24.26
C ASN A 62 12.74 -4.41 -23.15
N ILE A 63 13.45 -4.76 -22.10
CA ILE A 63 12.94 -5.48 -20.95
C ILE A 63 12.47 -4.46 -19.89
N ALA A 64 11.23 -4.59 -19.45
CA ALA A 64 10.67 -3.83 -18.33
C ALA A 64 10.83 -4.56 -17.00
N ALA A 65 10.64 -5.89 -16.98
CA ALA A 65 10.77 -6.71 -15.77
C ALA A 65 10.93 -8.19 -16.10
N LYS A 66 11.47 -8.95 -15.15
CA LYS A 66 11.52 -10.42 -15.20
C LYS A 66 11.05 -11.06 -13.91
N ALA A 67 10.31 -12.16 -14.03
CA ALA A 67 10.04 -13.12 -12.97
C ALA A 67 10.68 -14.45 -13.37
N TYR A 68 11.58 -14.98 -12.52
CA TYR A 68 12.41 -16.10 -12.92
C TYR A 68 12.68 -17.07 -11.77
N SER A 69 12.58 -18.37 -12.05
CA SER A 69 13.11 -19.43 -11.18
C SER A 69 13.51 -20.63 -12.03
N ASN A 70 14.70 -21.16 -11.78
CA ASN A 70 15.20 -22.41 -12.34
C ASN A 70 15.55 -23.45 -11.26
N THR A 71 14.98 -23.28 -10.07
CA THR A 71 15.22 -24.11 -8.89
C THR A 71 13.97 -24.80 -8.38
N ILE A 72 12.95 -24.96 -9.26
CA ILE A 72 11.69 -25.55 -8.91
C ILE A 72 11.85 -27.08 -8.87
N GLU A 73 11.85 -27.63 -7.66
CA GLU A 73 12.00 -29.08 -7.44
C GLU A 73 10.67 -29.82 -7.55
N SER A 74 10.73 -31.12 -7.83
CA SER A 74 9.57 -31.99 -7.74
C SER A 74 9.12 -32.11 -6.29
N ASN A 75 7.80 -32.04 -6.06
CA ASN A 75 7.18 -32.27 -4.75
C ASN A 75 6.43 -33.61 -4.76
N GLY A 76 7.08 -34.71 -5.16
CA GLY A 76 6.49 -36.04 -5.23
C GLY A 76 5.26 -36.11 -6.15
N GLU A 77 5.28 -35.37 -7.27
CA GLU A 77 4.18 -35.25 -8.22
C GLU A 77 2.88 -34.67 -7.63
N VAL A 78 3.00 -33.89 -6.56
CA VAL A 78 1.90 -33.11 -5.97
C VAL A 78 1.87 -31.73 -6.58
N TRP A 79 0.68 -31.19 -6.81
CA TRP A 79 0.50 -29.82 -7.25
C TRP A 79 1.10 -28.83 -6.24
N GLN A 80 1.90 -27.88 -6.73
CA GLN A 80 2.51 -26.83 -5.95
C GLN A 80 2.25 -25.47 -6.58
N ARG A 81 1.94 -24.49 -5.75
CA ARG A 81 1.74 -23.11 -6.17
C ARG A 81 3.08 -22.40 -6.18
N ILE A 82 3.50 -21.95 -7.34
CA ILE A 82 4.71 -21.14 -7.52
C ILE A 82 4.28 -19.68 -7.69
N SER A 83 4.89 -18.78 -6.94
CA SER A 83 4.69 -17.34 -7.05
C SER A 83 6.04 -16.67 -7.25
N LEU A 84 6.19 -15.94 -8.34
CA LEU A 84 7.44 -15.29 -8.72
C LEU A 84 7.20 -13.79 -8.86
N PRO A 85 7.82 -12.95 -8.03
CA PRO A 85 7.72 -11.50 -8.18
C PRO A 85 8.44 -11.05 -9.47
N PHE A 86 7.89 -10.01 -10.10
CA PHE A 86 8.57 -9.33 -11.18
C PHE A 86 9.59 -8.33 -10.64
N ASP A 87 10.84 -8.49 -11.03
CA ASP A 87 11.92 -7.55 -10.75
C ASP A 87 11.90 -6.41 -11.78
N TYR A 88 11.31 -5.29 -11.41
CA TYR A 88 11.32 -4.05 -12.18
C TYR A 88 12.56 -3.21 -11.87
N GLU A 89 13.14 -3.35 -10.67
CA GLU A 89 14.23 -2.51 -10.20
C GLU A 89 15.49 -2.68 -11.06
N THR A 90 15.87 -3.92 -11.31
CA THR A 90 17.03 -4.24 -12.16
C THR A 90 16.91 -3.65 -13.57
N TYR A 91 15.70 -3.54 -14.10
CA TYR A 91 15.44 -3.09 -15.48
C TYR A 91 14.97 -1.63 -15.58
N ASN A 92 14.85 -0.92 -14.47
CA ASN A 92 14.35 0.46 -14.42
C ASN A 92 15.13 1.41 -15.35
N ALA A 93 16.45 1.22 -15.50
CA ALA A 93 17.29 2.04 -16.37
C ALA A 93 16.93 1.95 -17.87
N ASN A 94 16.22 0.89 -18.30
CA ASN A 94 15.76 0.71 -19.68
C ASN A 94 14.62 1.66 -20.04
N ASN A 95 13.88 2.17 -19.04
CA ASN A 95 12.72 3.06 -19.23
C ASN A 95 11.69 2.51 -20.22
N VAL A 96 11.34 1.23 -20.07
CA VAL A 96 10.48 0.46 -20.97
C VAL A 96 9.05 0.44 -20.44
N SER A 97 8.09 0.75 -21.29
CA SER A 97 6.66 0.59 -20.99
C SER A 97 6.23 -0.85 -21.19
N PRO A 98 5.66 -1.55 -20.19
CA PRO A 98 5.15 -2.91 -20.32
C PRO A 98 4.06 -3.02 -21.39
N ARG A 99 4.19 -3.98 -22.31
CA ARG A 99 3.19 -4.22 -23.37
C ARG A 99 3.04 -5.69 -23.74
N ALA A 100 4.09 -6.50 -23.52
CA ALA A 100 4.13 -7.89 -23.93
C ALA A 100 4.71 -8.76 -22.82
N LEU A 101 4.14 -9.92 -22.60
CA LEU A 101 4.62 -10.94 -21.69
C LEU A 101 5.01 -12.17 -22.48
N LEU A 102 6.28 -12.53 -22.45
CA LEU A 102 6.80 -13.80 -22.94
C LEU A 102 6.99 -14.75 -21.77
N VAL A 103 6.42 -15.95 -21.86
CA VAL A 103 6.58 -16.99 -20.83
C VAL A 103 7.31 -18.19 -21.43
N THR A 104 8.35 -18.64 -20.74
CA THR A 104 9.10 -19.85 -21.05
C THR A 104 9.03 -20.77 -19.85
N ILE A 105 8.54 -21.98 -20.04
CA ILE A 105 8.51 -23.03 -19.03
C ILE A 105 9.23 -24.25 -19.55
N SER A 106 10.10 -24.81 -18.73
CA SER A 106 10.94 -25.96 -19.11
C SER A 106 10.96 -27.01 -18.00
N THR A 107 11.01 -28.27 -18.40
CA THR A 107 11.18 -29.42 -17.52
C THR A 107 12.61 -29.60 -17.01
N CYS A 108 13.52 -28.67 -17.35
CA CYS A 108 14.91 -28.72 -16.92
C CYS A 108 15.43 -27.32 -16.66
N ALA A 109 16.14 -27.13 -15.56
CA ALA A 109 16.75 -25.86 -15.16
C ALA A 109 17.77 -25.31 -16.18
N THR A 110 18.35 -26.19 -17.00
CA THR A 110 19.31 -25.83 -18.04
C THR A 110 18.84 -26.37 -19.37
N PRO A 111 18.79 -25.56 -20.44
CA PRO A 111 18.41 -26.01 -21.77
C PRO A 111 19.26 -27.21 -22.24
N GLY A 112 18.57 -28.26 -22.72
CA GLY A 112 19.20 -29.49 -23.23
C GLY A 112 19.69 -30.48 -22.15
N GLY A 113 19.53 -30.16 -20.86
CA GLY A 113 19.90 -31.03 -19.72
C GLY A 113 18.88 -32.06 -19.30
N GLY A 114 17.66 -31.99 -19.83
CA GLY A 114 16.57 -32.85 -19.46
C GLY A 114 16.78 -34.33 -19.77
N SER A 115 15.85 -35.17 -19.28
CA SER A 115 15.85 -36.61 -19.49
C SER A 115 15.90 -36.95 -20.99
N LYS A 116 16.74 -37.92 -21.34
CA LYS A 116 16.77 -38.53 -22.68
C LYS A 116 16.07 -39.89 -22.72
N SER A 117 15.46 -40.32 -21.61
CA SER A 117 14.73 -41.58 -21.52
C SER A 117 13.39 -41.45 -22.22
N SER A 118 13.06 -42.41 -23.08
CA SER A 118 11.73 -42.53 -23.70
C SER A 118 10.72 -43.22 -22.79
N SER A 119 11.20 -44.03 -21.84
CA SER A 119 10.39 -44.78 -20.90
C SER A 119 10.10 -44.03 -19.61
N ASP A 120 10.89 -43.01 -19.34
CA ASP A 120 10.77 -42.13 -18.14
C ASP A 120 11.21 -40.72 -18.50
N PRO A 121 10.37 -39.98 -19.26
CA PRO A 121 10.69 -38.62 -19.68
C PRO A 121 10.42 -37.61 -18.53
N ASP A 122 10.98 -36.42 -18.63
CA ASP A 122 10.54 -35.30 -17.82
C ASP A 122 9.10 -34.92 -18.17
N VAL A 123 8.25 -34.72 -17.15
CA VAL A 123 6.86 -34.31 -17.34
C VAL A 123 6.53 -33.14 -16.43
N LEU A 124 5.97 -32.10 -17.01
CA LEU A 124 5.48 -30.93 -16.28
C LEU A 124 4.03 -30.63 -16.64
N TYR A 125 3.17 -30.65 -15.65
CA TYR A 125 1.80 -30.20 -15.76
C TYR A 125 1.68 -28.79 -15.22
N ILE A 126 0.90 -27.96 -15.88
CA ILE A 126 0.71 -26.54 -15.57
C ILE A 126 -0.79 -26.28 -15.52
N ASP A 127 -1.21 -25.50 -14.50
CA ASP A 127 -2.58 -25.04 -14.33
C ASP A 127 -2.61 -23.66 -13.66
N ASP A 128 -3.74 -22.96 -13.74
CA ASP A 128 -4.04 -21.69 -13.07
C ASP A 128 -2.92 -20.63 -13.22
N PHE A 129 -2.43 -20.44 -14.45
CA PHE A 129 -1.48 -19.38 -14.76
C PHE A 129 -2.16 -18.01 -14.63
N SER A 130 -1.64 -17.14 -13.78
CA SER A 130 -2.21 -15.80 -13.56
C SER A 130 -1.16 -14.74 -13.25
N LEU A 131 -1.47 -13.50 -13.62
CA LEU A 131 -0.75 -12.31 -13.20
C LEU A 131 -1.47 -11.71 -11.99
N ILE A 132 -0.70 -11.34 -10.99
CA ILE A 132 -1.21 -10.67 -9.79
C ILE A 132 -0.83 -9.21 -9.86
N TYR A 133 -1.81 -8.35 -9.70
CA TYR A 133 -1.66 -6.91 -9.59
C TYR A 133 -1.90 -6.47 -8.16
N ASN A 134 -1.04 -5.60 -7.65
CA ASN A 134 -1.09 -5.16 -6.26
C ASN A 134 -2.34 -4.32 -5.98
N SER A 135 -3.01 -4.59 -4.87
CA SER A 135 -4.12 -3.81 -4.33
C SER A 135 -3.84 -3.23 -2.94
N THR A 136 -2.56 -3.17 -2.53
CA THR A 136 -2.14 -2.53 -1.27
C THR A 136 -1.59 -1.13 -1.52
N ILE A 137 -1.46 -0.34 -0.46
CA ILE A 137 -0.83 0.99 -0.48
C ILE A 137 0.38 1.02 0.43
N ASN A 138 1.26 2.02 0.25
CA ASN A 138 2.50 2.14 0.99
C ASN A 138 2.40 3.05 2.23
N GLY A 139 1.28 3.77 2.39
CA GLY A 139 1.08 4.64 3.54
C GLY A 139 -0.28 5.34 3.51
N ILE A 140 -0.71 5.77 4.68
CA ILE A 140 -1.92 6.56 4.90
C ILE A 140 -1.57 7.72 5.82
N SER A 141 -2.02 8.92 5.48
CA SER A 141 -2.05 10.05 6.40
C SER A 141 -3.47 10.56 6.58
N VAL A 142 -3.78 11.05 7.78
CA VAL A 142 -5.08 11.61 8.14
C VAL A 142 -4.87 12.97 8.78
N CYS A 143 -5.47 14.03 8.25
CA CYS A 143 -5.26 15.42 8.67
C CYS A 143 -3.77 15.80 8.69
N GLY A 144 -2.97 15.29 7.74
CA GLY A 144 -1.54 15.56 7.65
C GLY A 144 -0.66 14.75 8.62
N LYS A 145 -1.23 13.86 9.43
CA LYS A 145 -0.50 12.96 10.32
C LYS A 145 -0.41 11.58 9.68
N GLU A 146 0.79 11.11 9.43
CA GLU A 146 1.04 9.76 8.92
C GLU A 146 0.72 8.70 9.98
N ILE A 147 0.16 7.56 9.56
CA ILE A 147 0.03 6.39 10.42
C ILE A 147 1.43 5.80 10.61
N ALA A 148 1.92 5.84 11.85
CA ALA A 148 3.21 5.28 12.20
C ALA A 148 3.23 3.76 12.01
N ASP A 149 4.40 3.21 11.61
CA ASP A 149 4.60 1.76 11.42
C ASP A 149 3.55 1.12 10.49
N PHE A 150 3.15 1.85 9.46
CA PHE A 150 2.20 1.35 8.48
C PHE A 150 2.76 0.10 7.78
N ASP A 151 1.99 -1.01 7.84
CA ASP A 151 2.28 -2.26 7.12
C ASP A 151 1.18 -2.49 6.07
N PRO A 152 1.52 -2.58 4.77
CA PRO A 152 0.54 -2.83 3.70
C PRO A 152 -0.36 -4.05 3.90
N ASN A 153 0.06 -5.03 4.69
CA ASN A 153 -0.70 -6.26 4.97
C ASN A 153 -1.61 -6.14 6.20
N THR A 154 -1.45 -5.09 6.99
CA THR A 154 -2.33 -4.79 8.12
C THR A 154 -3.48 -3.90 7.65
N THR A 155 -4.71 -4.36 7.81
CA THR A 155 -5.90 -3.70 7.25
C THR A 155 -6.72 -2.90 8.26
N ALA A 156 -6.32 -2.85 9.53
CA ALA A 156 -7.02 -2.10 10.57
C ALA A 156 -6.06 -1.23 11.37
N TYR A 157 -6.38 0.05 11.47
CA TYR A 157 -5.60 1.06 12.19
C TYR A 157 -6.48 1.92 13.07
N GLU A 158 -5.86 2.60 14.00
CA GLU A 158 -6.47 3.63 14.82
C GLU A 158 -5.64 4.92 14.67
N VAL A 159 -6.32 6.06 14.54
CA VAL A 159 -5.67 7.36 14.46
C VAL A 159 -6.35 8.35 15.40
N GLU A 160 -5.56 9.11 16.13
CA GLU A 160 -6.03 10.21 16.95
C GLU A 160 -5.78 11.55 16.22
N VAL A 161 -6.85 12.34 16.03
CA VAL A 161 -6.84 13.62 15.30
C VAL A 161 -7.46 14.73 16.14
N GLU A 162 -7.12 15.98 15.85
CA GLU A 162 -7.61 17.16 16.59
C GLU A 162 -9.01 17.59 16.17
N LYS A 163 -9.48 17.19 14.98
CA LYS A 163 -10.80 17.52 14.43
C LYS A 163 -11.36 16.34 13.65
N THR A 164 -12.69 16.27 13.53
CA THR A 164 -13.35 15.28 12.68
C THR A 164 -12.87 15.44 11.24
N PRO A 165 -12.25 14.41 10.65
CA PRO A 165 -11.75 14.50 9.29
C PRO A 165 -12.88 14.37 8.26
N VAL A 166 -12.64 14.93 7.07
CA VAL A 166 -13.42 14.70 5.86
C VAL A 166 -12.60 13.89 4.86
N VAL A 167 -13.23 13.39 3.80
CA VAL A 167 -12.56 12.52 2.80
C VAL A 167 -11.26 13.12 2.26
N SER A 168 -11.22 14.44 2.00
CA SER A 168 -10.02 15.14 1.53
C SER A 168 -8.88 15.25 2.54
N ASP A 169 -9.12 14.95 3.82
CA ASP A 169 -8.09 14.93 4.84
C ASP A 169 -7.29 13.60 4.84
N PHE A 170 -7.71 12.62 4.02
CA PHE A 170 -7.02 11.35 3.83
C PHE A 170 -6.11 11.42 2.60
N VAL A 171 -4.83 11.13 2.78
CA VAL A 171 -3.86 10.98 1.70
C VAL A 171 -3.29 9.57 1.76
N CYS A 172 -3.44 8.84 0.65
CA CYS A 172 -2.96 7.47 0.52
C CYS A 172 -1.77 7.43 -0.44
N THR A 173 -0.64 6.89 0.01
CA THR A 173 0.53 6.66 -0.84
C THR A 173 0.33 5.34 -1.57
N LYS A 174 0.00 5.42 -2.85
CA LYS A 174 -0.21 4.25 -3.70
C LYS A 174 1.09 3.46 -3.89
N ALA A 175 0.98 2.14 -4.00
CA ALA A 175 2.11 1.28 -4.39
C ALA A 175 2.35 1.32 -5.91
N ARG A 176 1.28 1.55 -6.69
CA ARG A 176 1.30 1.75 -8.15
C ARG A 176 0.43 2.94 -8.51
N GLU A 177 0.86 3.75 -9.47
CA GLU A 177 0.17 4.99 -9.85
C GLU A 177 -1.26 4.73 -10.36
N GLU A 178 -1.45 3.65 -11.09
CA GLU A 178 -2.69 3.25 -11.75
C GLU A 178 -3.75 2.67 -10.79
N GLN A 179 -3.41 2.40 -9.54
CA GLN A 179 -4.36 1.94 -8.54
C GLN A 179 -5.47 2.98 -8.32
N THR A 180 -6.68 2.50 -8.10
CA THR A 180 -7.80 3.34 -7.67
C THR A 180 -7.98 3.26 -6.17
N VAL A 181 -8.09 4.42 -5.51
CA VAL A 181 -8.32 4.52 -4.07
C VAL A 181 -9.59 5.31 -3.82
N ASN A 182 -10.53 4.71 -3.08
CA ASN A 182 -11.79 5.33 -2.65
C ASN A 182 -11.86 5.36 -1.13
N VAL A 183 -12.17 6.52 -0.57
CA VAL A 183 -12.35 6.72 0.88
C VAL A 183 -13.82 7.00 1.18
N THR A 184 -14.38 6.29 2.16
CA THR A 184 -15.70 6.56 2.73
C THR A 184 -15.56 6.72 4.24
N ILE A 185 -16.39 7.55 4.86
CA ILE A 185 -16.37 7.79 6.30
C ILE A 185 -17.78 7.65 6.82
N GLU A 186 -17.96 6.81 7.83
CA GLU A 186 -19.21 6.63 8.59
C GLU A 186 -18.88 6.52 10.09
N ASP A 187 -19.55 7.28 10.91
CA ASP A 187 -19.48 7.20 12.39
C ASP A 187 -18.05 7.08 12.97
N ASN A 188 -17.13 7.93 12.58
CA ASN A 188 -15.71 7.90 12.99
C ASN A 188 -14.93 6.66 12.52
N VAL A 189 -15.40 5.97 11.51
CA VAL A 189 -14.69 4.90 10.84
C VAL A 189 -14.50 5.30 9.37
N ALA A 190 -13.26 5.35 8.91
CA ALA A 190 -12.97 5.50 7.49
C ALA A 190 -12.63 4.14 6.89
N ASN A 191 -13.26 3.82 5.75
CA ASN A 191 -12.92 2.68 4.92
C ASN A 191 -12.25 3.17 3.65
N ILE A 192 -11.05 2.67 3.40
CA ILE A 192 -10.21 2.99 2.25
C ILE A 192 -10.15 1.75 1.37
N LEU A 193 -10.93 1.76 0.29
CA LEU A 193 -10.91 0.71 -0.72
C LEU A 193 -9.82 1.00 -1.73
N VAL A 194 -8.85 0.11 -1.83
CA VAL A 194 -7.78 0.13 -2.83
C VAL A 194 -8.05 -0.96 -3.85
N MET A 195 -8.15 -0.59 -5.11
CA MET A 195 -8.32 -1.53 -6.22
C MET A 195 -7.03 -1.58 -7.02
N SER A 196 -6.64 -2.80 -7.41
CA SER A 196 -5.53 -3.02 -8.33
C SER A 196 -5.78 -2.39 -9.71
N GLU A 197 -4.71 -2.23 -10.47
CA GLU A 197 -4.74 -1.66 -11.82
C GLU A 197 -5.71 -2.40 -12.75
N ASP A 198 -5.77 -3.72 -12.68
CA ASP A 198 -6.68 -4.57 -13.47
C ASP A 198 -8.11 -4.65 -12.89
N LEU A 199 -8.39 -3.97 -11.77
CA LEU A 199 -9.67 -3.92 -11.06
C LEU A 199 -10.20 -5.29 -10.57
N LYS A 200 -9.33 -6.33 -10.51
CA LYS A 200 -9.72 -7.68 -10.10
C LYS A 200 -9.36 -8.00 -8.65
N SER A 201 -8.36 -7.29 -8.11
CA SER A 201 -7.94 -7.43 -6.71
C SER A 201 -8.26 -6.16 -5.95
N PHE A 202 -8.65 -6.31 -4.69
CA PHE A 202 -8.94 -5.16 -3.83
C PHE A 202 -8.56 -5.44 -2.38
N THR A 203 -8.18 -4.39 -1.69
CA THR A 203 -7.91 -4.39 -0.25
C THR A 203 -8.67 -3.24 0.39
N THR A 204 -9.30 -3.48 1.54
CA THR A 204 -9.96 -2.43 2.31
C THR A 204 -9.20 -2.22 3.60
N TYR A 205 -8.75 -0.98 3.83
CA TYR A 205 -8.20 -0.55 5.12
C TYR A 205 -9.28 0.15 5.92
N THR A 206 -9.41 -0.22 7.19
CA THR A 206 -10.36 0.39 8.13
C THR A 206 -9.59 1.23 9.14
N ILE A 207 -9.90 2.51 9.22
CA ILE A 207 -9.26 3.46 10.11
C ILE A 207 -10.27 3.91 11.17
N ASN A 208 -10.07 3.50 12.42
CA ASN A 208 -10.83 3.97 13.56
C ASN A 208 -10.32 5.35 13.98
N ILE A 209 -11.18 6.36 13.90
CA ILE A 209 -10.83 7.77 14.13
C ILE A 209 -11.20 8.12 15.57
N LYS A 210 -10.21 8.52 16.34
CA LYS A 210 -10.41 9.14 17.66
C LYS A 210 -10.21 10.65 17.54
N VAL A 211 -11.26 11.40 17.68
CA VAL A 211 -11.16 12.86 17.76
C VAL A 211 -10.86 13.22 19.21
N LYS A 212 -9.78 13.96 19.43
CA LYS A 212 -9.48 14.49 20.75
C LYS A 212 -10.65 15.35 21.20
N GLU A 213 -11.21 15.06 22.35
CA GLU A 213 -12.15 15.99 22.97
C GLU A 213 -11.36 17.29 23.22
N ASP A 214 -11.85 18.37 22.62
CA ASP A 214 -11.42 19.70 23.02
C ASP A 214 -11.89 19.88 24.47
N THR A 215 -11.06 19.43 25.39
CA THR A 215 -11.25 19.76 26.81
C THR A 215 -10.96 21.25 26.93
N GLY A 216 -11.85 22.06 26.36
CA GLY A 216 -11.78 23.52 26.31
C GLY A 216 -11.77 24.18 27.67
N VAL A 217 -10.88 23.77 28.50
CA VAL A 217 -10.31 24.50 29.62
C VAL A 217 -8.94 24.98 29.13
N ASP A 218 -8.94 26.00 28.30
CA ASP A 218 -7.88 26.98 28.43
C ASP A 218 -7.89 27.38 29.91
N THR A 219 -7.10 26.70 30.69
CA THR A 219 -6.66 27.23 31.96
C THR A 219 -5.89 28.48 31.59
N ILE A 220 -6.63 29.60 31.46
CA ILE A 220 -6.01 30.92 31.52
C ILE A 220 -5.42 30.96 32.92
N ASN A 221 -4.21 30.45 33.03
CA ASN A 221 -3.35 30.63 34.18
C ASN A 221 -2.83 32.07 34.13
N THR A 222 -3.74 33.04 34.08
CA THR A 222 -3.47 34.40 34.42
C THR A 222 -3.60 34.53 35.92
N SER A 223 -2.60 34.05 36.64
CA SER A 223 -2.27 34.65 37.95
C SER A 223 -1.67 36.03 37.69
N VAL A 224 -2.41 36.89 37.05
CA VAL A 224 -2.21 38.34 37.20
C VAL A 224 -3.00 38.65 38.46
N ASP A 225 -2.31 39.06 39.55
CA ASP A 225 -2.93 39.59 40.73
C ASP A 225 -3.80 40.79 40.30
N LYS A 226 -5.11 40.53 40.14
CA LYS A 226 -6.06 41.55 39.71
C LYS A 226 -6.24 42.52 40.87
N ALA A 227 -5.57 43.65 40.80
CA ALA A 227 -5.73 44.66 41.83
C ALA A 227 -7.13 45.26 41.76
N VAL A 228 -7.76 45.38 42.93
CA VAL A 228 -9.05 46.10 43.07
C VAL A 228 -8.79 47.57 42.85
N THR A 229 -9.30 48.15 41.78
CA THR A 229 -9.13 49.58 41.47
C THR A 229 -10.16 50.45 42.18
N ASN A 230 -11.40 49.99 42.33
CA ASN A 230 -12.48 50.70 42.97
C ASN A 230 -13.40 49.76 43.70
N THR A 231 -14.00 50.21 44.80
CA THR A 231 -15.06 49.53 45.56
C THR A 231 -16.27 50.42 45.66
N TYR A 232 -17.43 49.89 45.35
CA TYR A 232 -18.71 50.62 45.39
C TYR A 232 -19.67 49.97 46.38
N GLY A 233 -20.48 50.76 47.02
CA GLY A 233 -21.67 50.26 47.75
C GLY A 233 -22.76 49.83 46.81
N ILE A 234 -23.82 49.19 47.37
CA ILE A 234 -24.98 48.69 46.61
C ILE A 234 -25.77 49.82 45.91
N ASN A 235 -25.65 51.06 46.44
CA ASN A 235 -26.26 52.27 45.88
C ASN A 235 -25.34 52.96 44.79
N GLY A 236 -24.24 52.33 44.38
CA GLY A 236 -23.30 52.87 43.42
C GLY A 236 -22.30 53.90 43.96
N GLN A 237 -22.36 54.20 45.27
CA GLN A 237 -21.44 55.16 45.89
C GLN A 237 -20.02 54.55 45.99
N LEU A 238 -19.00 55.32 45.62
CA LEU A 238 -17.59 54.96 45.78
C LEU A 238 -17.27 54.86 47.28
N LEU A 239 -16.72 53.72 47.68
CA LEU A 239 -16.32 53.48 49.07
C LEU A 239 -14.79 53.59 49.22
N PRO A 240 -14.27 54.03 50.37
CA PRO A 240 -12.84 53.99 50.65
C PRO A 240 -12.27 52.57 50.53
N GLN A 241 -10.98 52.51 50.21
CA GLN A 241 -10.27 51.22 50.10
C GLN A 241 -10.35 50.49 51.46
N GLY A 242 -10.80 49.21 51.46
CA GLY A 242 -10.99 48.44 52.69
C GLY A 242 -12.31 48.62 53.40
N ALA A 243 -13.25 49.44 52.87
CA ALA A 243 -14.56 49.66 53.48
C ALA A 243 -15.32 48.31 53.71
N LYS A 244 -15.90 48.21 54.90
CA LYS A 244 -16.72 47.04 55.31
C LYS A 244 -18.18 47.43 55.18
N ALA A 245 -18.85 46.92 54.14
CA ALA A 245 -20.30 47.02 53.97
C ALA A 245 -20.89 45.64 53.74
N PRO A 246 -22.17 45.43 54.05
CA PRO A 246 -22.83 44.12 53.90
C PRO A 246 -22.76 43.61 52.45
N VAL A 247 -22.77 44.50 51.47
CA VAL A 247 -22.62 44.20 50.04
C VAL A 247 -21.69 45.23 49.42
N VAL A 248 -20.63 44.75 48.74
CA VAL A 248 -19.70 45.61 48.02
C VAL A 248 -19.53 45.12 46.57
N ILE A 249 -19.39 46.05 45.65
CA ILE A 249 -19.09 45.80 44.25
C ILE A 249 -17.63 46.26 44.00
N ARG A 250 -16.75 45.32 43.63
CA ARG A 250 -15.33 45.59 43.33
C ARG A 250 -15.09 45.61 41.84
N LYS A 251 -14.48 46.66 41.35
CA LYS A 251 -13.95 46.78 40.01
C LYS A 251 -12.46 46.47 40.05
N TYR A 252 -11.97 45.61 39.14
CA TYR A 252 -10.62 45.17 39.05
C TYR A 252 -9.87 45.90 37.89
N SER A 253 -8.55 45.81 37.90
CA SER A 253 -7.68 46.46 36.91
C SER A 253 -7.92 46.02 35.49
N ASP A 254 -8.49 44.82 35.28
CA ASP A 254 -8.87 44.25 33.97
C ASP A 254 -10.30 44.67 33.54
N GLY A 255 -10.96 45.53 34.25
CA GLY A 255 -12.32 46.00 33.96
C GLY A 255 -13.42 45.09 34.49
N THR A 256 -13.09 43.90 35.02
CA THR A 256 -14.10 43.00 35.60
C THR A 256 -14.70 43.57 36.88
N VAL A 257 -15.97 43.20 37.19
CA VAL A 257 -16.70 43.65 38.35
C VAL A 257 -17.23 42.45 39.13
N LYS A 258 -16.97 42.35 40.43
CA LYS A 258 -17.47 41.31 41.31
C LYS A 258 -18.28 41.87 42.47
N LYS A 259 -19.43 41.30 42.76
CA LYS A 259 -20.25 41.53 43.97
C LYS A 259 -19.78 40.58 45.07
N SER A 260 -19.51 41.10 46.24
CA SER A 260 -19.24 40.34 47.47
C SER A 260 -20.27 40.66 48.51
N VAL A 261 -20.86 39.63 49.11
CA VAL A 261 -21.82 39.70 50.25
C VAL A 261 -21.07 39.13 51.45
N ARG A 262 -21.23 39.76 52.62
CA ARG A 262 -20.65 39.31 53.89
C ARG A 262 -21.70 38.70 54.74
#